data_bb736d751ed5fb4c98fcff7f05ecd0d4
#
_entry.id   bb736d751ed5fb4c98fcff7f05ecd0d4
#
_cell.length_a   1.000
_cell.length_b   1.000
_cell.length_c   1.000
_cell.angle_alpha   90.00
_cell.angle_beta   90.00
_cell.angle_gamma   90.00
#
_symmetry.space_group_name_H-M   'P 1'
#
loop_
_entity.id
_entity.type
_entity.pdbx_description
1 polymer ?
#
loop_
_entity_poly.entity_id
_entity_poly.type
_entity_poly.pdbx_seq_one_letter_code
_entity_poly.pdbx_strand_id
1 'polypeptide(L)'
;MSLFNSSLNSKYDEISKLEMEEICSDIKNSPFDENKIAGLTKVLAKSGETLEFFNLDTADIPSTGGPSSLSTIISPLILKEYFAVPKLGIVGRPAGGIDVLAQIQGYNLKLSKKEIYEIIDKTQYCHFISNNHFAPLDSKLFKYRSENNFKNVPGLVIASLLSKKVAVDIKNVCLDVRYSHFGNFGNSLDEAIKLSDNFKLVSSLLGINSTFYFSDNTKLLQPYIGRGESLLAIHEYFLDIKNNWLNHHIEYDCREMVSTLTNHKIDLPELKSIIIKNFTENIECQGGSVGSFEKVVQKTKDSHIYEFSAKKSGILRIDMMKMRDTIVKIQSKYRDKGHEFPDPCGLIFLKNQKENISKNEAVLTFRVLENDLEYFKDELNKFIIID
;
A
#
# COMPACT_ATOMS: atom_id res chain seq x y z
N MET A 1 22.76 19.05 -14.56
CA MET A 1 23.50 17.80 -14.82
C MET A 1 24.74 17.62 -13.93
N SER A 2 25.25 18.63 -13.27
CA SER A 2 26.47 18.53 -12.43
C SER A 2 26.29 17.96 -11.02
N LEU A 3 25.13 18.11 -10.41
CA LEU A 3 24.84 17.59 -9.05
C LEU A 3 24.67 16.06 -8.99
N PHE A 4 24.25 15.44 -10.10
CA PHE A 4 24.01 13.99 -10.13
C PHE A 4 25.23 13.14 -10.54
N ASN A 5 26.34 13.75 -10.98
CA ASN A 5 27.42 13.03 -11.64
C ASN A 5 28.75 12.87 -10.86
N SER A 6 28.99 13.51 -9.75
CA SER A 6 30.34 13.44 -9.17
C SER A 6 30.51 13.35 -7.66
N SER A 7 29.52 13.69 -6.83
CA SER A 7 29.70 13.70 -5.38
C SER A 7 28.84 12.70 -4.61
N LEU A 8 27.76 12.18 -5.19
CA LEU A 8 26.81 11.26 -4.51
C LEU A 8 27.27 9.79 -4.48
N ASN A 9 28.37 9.44 -5.17
CA ASN A 9 28.80 8.04 -5.29
C ASN A 9 29.56 7.48 -4.08
N SER A 10 29.85 8.24 -3.03
CA SER A 10 30.71 7.73 -1.96
C SER A 10 30.20 7.86 -0.53
N LYS A 11 29.09 8.59 -0.25
CA LYS A 11 28.58 8.76 1.13
C LYS A 11 27.06 9.05 1.19
N TYR A 12 26.23 8.08 0.85
CA TYR A 12 24.77 8.22 0.96
C TYR A 12 24.25 8.47 2.39
N ASP A 13 25.05 8.18 3.40
CA ASP A 13 24.68 8.39 4.80
C ASP A 13 24.79 9.85 5.25
N GLU A 14 25.50 10.70 4.52
CA GLU A 14 25.87 12.07 4.93
C GLU A 14 25.18 13.18 4.10
N ILE A 15 24.12 12.86 3.31
CA ILE A 15 23.41 13.90 2.56
C ILE A 15 22.89 14.99 3.51
N SER A 16 23.30 16.22 3.28
CA SER A 16 22.91 17.38 4.10
C SER A 16 21.48 17.84 3.80
N LYS A 17 20.91 18.62 4.72
CA LYS A 17 19.60 19.23 4.48
C LYS A 17 19.62 20.19 3.29
N LEU A 18 20.74 20.87 3.04
CA LEU A 18 20.91 21.79 1.91
C LEU A 18 20.85 21.04 0.58
N GLU A 19 21.56 19.92 0.48
CA GLU A 19 21.52 19.07 -0.74
C GLU A 19 20.12 18.49 -0.96
N MET A 20 19.39 18.08 0.09
CA MET A 20 17.99 17.64 -0.04
C MET A 20 17.07 18.77 -0.54
N GLU A 21 17.27 20.00 -0.07
CA GLU A 21 16.55 21.19 -0.55
C GLU A 21 16.82 21.46 -2.03
N GLU A 22 18.09 21.42 -2.43
CA GLU A 22 18.50 21.62 -3.84
C GLU A 22 17.88 20.57 -4.75
N ILE A 23 17.92 19.28 -4.38
CA ILE A 23 17.29 18.18 -5.12
C ILE A 23 15.79 18.42 -5.25
N CYS A 24 15.10 18.72 -4.15
CA CYS A 24 13.67 18.93 -4.14
C CYS A 24 13.26 20.14 -4.98
N SER A 25 14.02 21.24 -4.89
CA SER A 25 13.77 22.48 -5.63
C SER A 25 14.04 22.29 -7.13
N ASP A 26 15.11 21.59 -7.53
CA ASP A 26 15.42 21.32 -8.93
C ASP A 26 14.30 20.48 -9.60
N ILE A 27 13.84 19.42 -8.93
CA ILE A 27 12.71 18.62 -9.43
C ILE A 27 11.39 19.41 -9.41
N LYS A 28 11.14 20.24 -8.41
CA LYS A 28 9.93 21.10 -8.35
C LYS A 28 9.88 22.08 -9.51
N ASN A 29 11.02 22.65 -9.92
CA ASN A 29 11.14 23.57 -11.04
C ASN A 29 10.98 22.90 -12.42
N SER A 30 11.16 21.57 -12.50
CA SER A 30 11.02 20.76 -13.71
C SER A 30 10.29 19.44 -13.39
N PRO A 31 9.04 19.49 -12.92
CA PRO A 31 8.38 18.33 -12.27
C PRO A 31 8.00 17.17 -13.23
N PHE A 32 8.17 17.40 -14.53
CA PHE A 32 7.91 16.41 -15.60
C PHE A 32 9.13 16.16 -16.49
N ASP A 33 10.33 16.57 -16.06
CA ASP A 33 11.58 16.23 -16.77
C ASP A 33 11.94 14.76 -16.47
N GLU A 34 11.64 13.88 -17.41
CA GLU A 34 11.81 12.44 -17.29
C GLU A 34 13.28 12.03 -17.07
N ASN A 35 14.23 12.74 -17.66
CA ASN A 35 15.65 12.42 -17.50
C ASN A 35 16.17 12.78 -16.11
N LYS A 36 15.76 13.93 -15.57
CA LYS A 36 16.08 14.31 -14.19
C LYS A 36 15.45 13.36 -13.19
N ILE A 37 14.18 12.99 -13.39
CA ILE A 37 13.46 12.06 -12.52
C ILE A 37 14.10 10.67 -12.57
N ALA A 38 14.42 10.16 -13.75
CA ALA A 38 15.11 8.88 -13.92
C ALA A 38 16.53 8.90 -13.29
N GLY A 39 17.26 10.00 -13.43
CA GLY A 39 18.55 10.21 -12.78
C GLY A 39 18.44 10.14 -11.25
N LEU A 40 17.50 10.90 -10.67
CA LEU A 40 17.22 10.86 -9.22
C LEU A 40 16.81 9.44 -8.78
N THR A 41 15.94 8.78 -9.54
CA THR A 41 15.48 7.41 -9.25
C THR A 41 16.66 6.44 -9.12
N LYS A 42 17.62 6.49 -10.05
CA LYS A 42 18.83 5.63 -10.03
C LYS A 42 19.69 5.91 -8.79
N VAL A 43 19.87 7.17 -8.42
CA VAL A 43 20.61 7.56 -7.22
C VAL A 43 19.93 7.02 -5.95
N LEU A 44 18.62 7.22 -5.83
CA LEU A 44 17.85 6.72 -4.70
C LEU A 44 17.91 5.19 -4.59
N ALA A 45 17.73 4.47 -5.70
CA ALA A 45 17.76 3.01 -5.76
C ALA A 45 19.12 2.43 -5.35
N LYS A 46 20.21 3.05 -5.83
CA LYS A 46 21.58 2.60 -5.56
C LYS A 46 22.15 3.08 -4.23
N SER A 47 21.39 3.79 -3.43
CA SER A 47 21.86 4.27 -2.12
C SER A 47 21.98 3.18 -1.07
N GLY A 48 21.57 1.97 -1.35
CA GLY A 48 21.65 0.80 -0.49
C GLY A 48 21.89 -0.47 -1.28
N GLU A 49 21.46 -1.60 -0.71
CA GLU A 49 21.52 -2.89 -1.38
C GLU A 49 20.58 -2.92 -2.59
N THR A 50 20.93 -3.74 -3.58
CA THR A 50 20.09 -4.03 -4.75
C THR A 50 19.96 -5.54 -4.92
N LEU A 51 18.79 -5.98 -5.44
CA LEU A 51 18.59 -7.34 -5.92
C LEU A 51 18.81 -7.38 -7.44
N GLU A 52 19.15 -8.56 -7.97
CA GLU A 52 19.29 -8.82 -9.40
C GLU A 52 18.74 -10.23 -9.69
N PHE A 53 17.76 -10.33 -10.59
CA PHE A 53 17.11 -11.58 -10.98
C PHE A 53 17.34 -11.85 -12.46
N PHE A 54 18.54 -12.35 -12.81
CA PHE A 54 19.01 -12.47 -14.20
C PHE A 54 18.12 -13.33 -15.11
N ASN A 55 17.52 -14.40 -14.56
CA ASN A 55 16.74 -15.37 -15.32
C ASN A 55 15.25 -15.36 -14.99
N LEU A 56 14.78 -14.39 -14.21
CA LEU A 56 13.38 -14.27 -13.84
C LEU A 56 12.78 -13.00 -14.43
N ASP A 57 11.56 -13.12 -14.88
CA ASP A 57 10.72 -11.97 -15.19
C ASP A 57 10.02 -11.53 -13.91
N THR A 58 10.31 -10.32 -13.45
CA THR A 58 9.86 -9.82 -12.15
C THR A 58 8.76 -8.78 -12.32
N ALA A 59 7.79 -8.80 -11.40
CA ALA A 59 6.69 -7.84 -11.43
C ALA A 59 6.25 -7.37 -10.05
N ASP A 60 5.57 -6.22 -10.00
CA ASP A 60 4.87 -5.74 -8.81
C ASP A 60 3.62 -4.94 -9.17
N ILE A 61 2.66 -4.97 -8.25
CA ILE A 61 1.47 -4.11 -8.28
C ILE A 61 1.49 -3.22 -7.03
N PRO A 62 2.17 -2.06 -7.11
CA PRO A 62 2.17 -1.07 -6.04
C PRO A 62 0.93 -0.19 -6.12
N SER A 63 0.47 0.29 -4.96
CA SER A 63 -0.63 1.25 -4.85
C SER A 63 -0.09 2.64 -4.48
N THR A 64 -0.72 3.69 -5.00
CA THR A 64 -0.36 5.08 -4.68
C THR A 64 -0.89 5.55 -3.32
N GLY A 65 -1.61 4.72 -2.58
CA GLY A 65 -2.03 4.99 -1.19
C GLY A 65 -3.53 4.85 -0.94
N GLY A 66 -3.99 5.38 0.19
CA GLY A 66 -5.38 5.30 0.63
C GLY A 66 -5.51 4.73 2.05
N PRO A 67 -6.74 4.63 2.60
CA PRO A 67 -6.97 4.12 3.95
C PRO A 67 -6.82 2.60 4.06
N SER A 68 -7.01 1.88 2.95
CA SER A 68 -6.85 0.43 2.85
C SER A 68 -6.08 0.07 1.59
N SER A 69 -5.28 -0.99 1.66
CA SER A 69 -4.48 -1.49 0.55
C SER A 69 -4.56 -3.01 0.43
N LEU A 70 -5.76 -3.59 0.54
CA LEU A 70 -5.99 -5.04 0.45
C LEU A 70 -5.45 -5.60 -0.88
N SER A 71 -5.54 -4.82 -1.98
CA SER A 71 -4.93 -5.14 -3.27
C SER A 71 -3.43 -5.41 -3.17
N THR A 72 -2.71 -4.79 -2.23
CA THR A 72 -1.26 -5.02 -2.06
C THR A 72 -0.93 -6.38 -1.43
N ILE A 73 -1.92 -7.10 -0.93
CA ILE A 73 -1.80 -8.49 -0.46
C ILE A 73 -2.36 -9.46 -1.51
N ILE A 74 -3.56 -9.18 -2.00
CA ILE A 74 -4.28 -10.11 -2.91
C ILE A 74 -3.65 -10.15 -4.29
N SER A 75 -3.37 -8.99 -4.92
CA SER A 75 -2.84 -8.98 -6.29
C SER A 75 -1.48 -9.70 -6.43
N PRO A 76 -0.51 -9.61 -5.50
CA PRO A 76 0.72 -10.41 -5.55
C PRO A 76 0.49 -11.91 -5.52
N LEU A 77 -0.53 -12.39 -4.78
CA LEU A 77 -0.87 -13.81 -4.71
C LEU A 77 -1.36 -14.36 -6.06
N ILE A 78 -2.00 -13.50 -6.86
CA ILE A 78 -2.42 -13.84 -8.21
C ILE A 78 -1.26 -13.68 -9.19
N LEU A 79 -0.50 -12.59 -9.04
CA LEU A 79 0.58 -12.20 -9.94
C LEU A 79 1.73 -13.22 -9.98
N LYS A 80 2.02 -13.89 -8.85
CA LYS A 80 3.08 -14.91 -8.75
C LYS A 80 2.88 -16.14 -9.65
N GLU A 81 1.70 -16.34 -10.20
CA GLU A 81 1.45 -17.39 -11.20
C GLU A 81 2.10 -17.06 -12.56
N TYR A 82 2.53 -15.81 -12.77
CA TYR A 82 3.06 -15.32 -14.02
C TYR A 82 4.49 -14.74 -13.92
N PHE A 83 4.85 -14.21 -12.75
CA PHE A 83 6.09 -13.50 -12.51
C PHE A 83 6.69 -13.84 -11.15
N ALA A 84 7.98 -13.63 -11.01
CA ALA A 84 8.57 -13.51 -9.68
C ALA A 84 8.21 -12.14 -9.05
N VAL A 85 7.76 -12.15 -7.80
CA VAL A 85 7.21 -10.96 -7.11
C VAL A 85 8.00 -10.65 -5.83
N PRO A 86 9.21 -10.08 -5.92
CA PRO A 86 9.94 -9.57 -4.76
C PRO A 86 9.35 -8.23 -4.32
N LYS A 87 8.33 -8.28 -3.45
CA LYS A 87 7.55 -7.10 -3.08
C LYS A 87 8.13 -6.35 -1.89
N LEU A 88 8.74 -5.20 -2.18
CA LEU A 88 9.25 -4.27 -1.16
C LEU A 88 8.11 -3.38 -0.64
N GLY A 89 7.77 -3.53 0.64
CA GLY A 89 6.72 -2.78 1.31
C GLY A 89 7.21 -1.64 2.19
N ILE A 90 6.33 -0.69 2.46
CA ILE A 90 6.57 0.46 3.34
C ILE A 90 5.69 0.32 4.58
N VAL A 91 6.31 0.43 5.76
CA VAL A 91 5.62 0.38 7.06
C VAL A 91 4.86 1.67 7.38
N GLY A 92 3.90 1.58 8.31
CA GLY A 92 3.22 2.74 8.90
C GLY A 92 1.99 3.19 8.13
N ARG A 93 1.41 2.31 7.32
CA ARG A 93 0.11 2.54 6.67
C ARG A 93 -1.03 2.05 7.59
N PRO A 94 -2.24 2.61 7.48
CA PRO A 94 -3.38 2.18 8.29
C PRO A 94 -3.65 0.68 8.17
N ALA A 95 -3.70 0.18 6.94
CA ALA A 95 -3.88 -1.21 6.58
C ALA A 95 -3.06 -1.53 5.31
N GLY A 96 -1.77 -1.23 5.32
CA GLY A 96 -0.84 -1.58 4.24
C GLY A 96 -0.47 -3.05 4.28
N GLY A 97 -0.06 -3.63 3.13
CA GLY A 97 0.25 -5.06 3.04
C GLY A 97 1.23 -5.54 4.12
N ILE A 98 2.33 -4.84 4.33
CA ILE A 98 3.32 -5.13 5.37
C ILE A 98 2.72 -5.04 6.77
N ASP A 99 2.01 -3.96 7.06
CA ASP A 99 1.42 -3.71 8.39
C ASP A 99 0.36 -4.76 8.75
N VAL A 100 -0.34 -5.30 7.75
CA VAL A 100 -1.33 -6.36 7.89
C VAL A 100 -0.65 -7.72 8.10
N LEU A 101 0.29 -8.10 7.24
CA LEU A 101 1.00 -9.38 7.34
C LEU A 101 1.82 -9.48 8.63
N ALA A 102 2.31 -8.35 9.15
CA ALA A 102 2.99 -8.27 10.45
C ALA A 102 2.15 -8.72 11.65
N GLN A 103 0.82 -8.77 11.50
CA GLN A 103 -0.06 -9.28 12.57
C GLN A 103 0.02 -10.81 12.72
N ILE A 104 0.43 -11.52 11.67
CA ILE A 104 0.58 -12.99 11.69
C ILE A 104 1.84 -13.34 12.46
N GLN A 105 1.68 -13.97 13.60
CA GLN A 105 2.81 -14.34 14.46
C GLN A 105 3.79 -15.26 13.71
N GLY A 106 5.07 -14.89 13.74
CA GLY A 106 6.14 -15.63 13.08
C GLY A 106 6.44 -15.15 11.65
N TYR A 107 5.55 -14.38 11.00
CA TYR A 107 5.78 -13.88 9.67
C TYR A 107 7.00 -12.94 9.64
N ASN A 108 8.08 -13.36 8.95
CA ASN A 108 9.32 -12.61 8.86
C ASN A 108 9.27 -11.57 7.75
N LEU A 109 9.27 -10.31 8.14
CA LEU A 109 9.30 -9.16 7.22
C LEU A 109 10.72 -8.64 6.97
N LYS A 110 11.67 -8.99 7.87
CA LYS A 110 13.05 -8.47 7.85
C LYS A 110 13.98 -9.49 7.20
N LEU A 111 13.75 -9.73 5.92
CA LEU A 111 14.50 -10.71 5.16
C LEU A 111 15.88 -10.16 4.74
N SER A 112 16.91 -10.97 4.87
CA SER A 112 18.20 -10.75 4.24
C SER A 112 18.11 -10.99 2.73
N LYS A 113 19.06 -10.46 1.97
CA LYS A 113 19.16 -10.68 0.52
C LYS A 113 19.15 -12.17 0.15
N LYS A 114 19.85 -13.01 0.93
CA LYS A 114 19.89 -14.45 0.73
C LYS A 114 18.50 -15.09 0.92
N GLU A 115 17.81 -14.76 2.01
CA GLU A 115 16.45 -15.26 2.27
C GLU A 115 15.46 -14.84 1.18
N ILE A 116 15.57 -13.60 0.67
CA ILE A 116 14.73 -13.14 -0.43
C ILE A 116 14.91 -14.02 -1.67
N TYR A 117 16.15 -14.33 -2.07
CA TYR A 117 16.41 -15.22 -3.20
C TYR A 117 15.88 -16.63 -2.96
N GLU A 118 16.11 -17.22 -1.78
CA GLU A 118 15.63 -18.56 -1.42
C GLU A 118 14.09 -18.64 -1.45
N ILE A 119 13.38 -17.62 -0.96
CA ILE A 119 11.92 -17.59 -0.97
C ILE A 119 11.39 -17.38 -2.40
N ILE A 120 11.99 -16.49 -3.19
CA ILE A 120 11.59 -16.27 -4.59
C ILE A 120 11.81 -17.53 -5.43
N ASP A 121 12.93 -18.22 -5.28
CA ASP A 121 13.20 -19.47 -5.98
C ASP A 121 12.15 -20.55 -5.64
N LYS A 122 11.75 -20.62 -4.38
CA LYS A 122 10.79 -21.62 -3.89
C LYS A 122 9.33 -21.31 -4.21
N THR A 123 8.91 -20.02 -4.07
CA THR A 123 7.49 -19.66 -4.07
C THR A 123 7.11 -18.58 -5.08
N GLN A 124 8.07 -18.00 -5.77
CA GLN A 124 7.90 -16.86 -6.69
C GLN A 124 7.35 -15.57 -6.02
N TYR A 125 7.17 -15.54 -4.70
CA TYR A 125 6.67 -14.36 -4.00
C TYR A 125 7.25 -14.23 -2.59
N CYS A 126 7.75 -13.03 -2.26
CA CYS A 126 8.00 -12.62 -0.89
C CYS A 126 7.60 -11.15 -0.66
N HIS A 127 7.16 -10.83 0.56
CA HIS A 127 6.79 -9.48 0.96
C HIS A 127 7.64 -9.04 2.14
N PHE A 128 8.48 -8.03 1.96
CA PHE A 128 9.49 -7.63 2.94
C PHE A 128 9.61 -6.11 3.05
N ILE A 129 10.23 -5.64 4.13
CA ILE A 129 10.45 -4.22 4.40
C ILE A 129 11.85 -3.78 3.98
N SER A 130 12.00 -2.48 3.71
CA SER A 130 13.29 -1.89 3.31
C SER A 130 14.37 -1.99 4.40
N ASN A 131 14.03 -1.94 5.68
CA ASN A 131 14.96 -1.96 6.83
C ASN A 131 16.21 -1.07 6.68
N ASN A 132 16.12 0.03 5.96
CA ASN A 132 17.26 0.86 5.54
C ASN A 132 18.30 0.15 4.64
N HIS A 133 18.04 -1.09 4.20
CA HIS A 133 18.91 -1.79 3.25
C HIS A 133 18.64 -1.38 1.81
N PHE A 134 17.36 -1.28 1.42
CA PHE A 134 16.96 -0.92 0.06
C PHE A 134 16.53 0.53 -0.03
N ALA A 135 17.14 1.29 -0.94
CA ALA A 135 16.86 2.70 -1.19
C ALA A 135 16.79 3.58 0.08
N PRO A 136 17.75 3.53 1.01
CA PRO A 136 17.69 4.27 2.29
C PRO A 136 17.61 5.79 2.10
N LEU A 137 18.22 6.32 1.05
CA LEU A 137 18.17 7.74 0.73
C LEU A 137 16.74 8.20 0.37
N ASP A 138 15.94 7.33 -0.27
CA ASP A 138 14.53 7.65 -0.52
C ASP A 138 13.74 7.86 0.78
N SER A 139 14.01 7.05 1.81
CA SER A 139 13.36 7.22 3.12
C SER A 139 13.72 8.55 3.78
N LYS A 140 15.00 8.95 3.71
CA LYS A 140 15.48 10.26 4.22
C LYS A 140 14.84 11.41 3.42
N LEU A 141 14.85 11.31 2.10
CA LEU A 141 14.28 12.32 1.22
C LEU A 141 12.74 12.43 1.41
N PHE A 142 12.05 11.30 1.61
CA PHE A 142 10.62 11.31 1.88
C PHE A 142 10.27 12.03 3.18
N LYS A 143 11.04 11.80 4.25
CA LYS A 143 10.89 12.53 5.51
C LYS A 143 11.07 14.03 5.29
N TYR A 144 12.18 14.43 4.65
CA TYR A 144 12.47 15.82 4.32
C TYR A 144 11.34 16.48 3.52
N ARG A 145 10.86 15.83 2.45
CA ARG A 145 9.75 16.30 1.61
C ARG A 145 8.46 16.53 2.40
N SER A 146 8.18 15.63 3.36
CA SER A 146 6.97 15.71 4.17
C SER A 146 6.98 16.89 5.14
N GLU A 147 8.17 17.28 5.61
CA GLU A 147 8.39 18.38 6.55
C GLU A 147 8.52 19.75 5.86
N ASN A 148 8.85 19.79 4.55
CA ASN A 148 9.25 21.01 3.83
C ASN A 148 8.39 21.32 2.59
N ASN A 149 7.12 20.89 2.55
CA ASN A 149 6.14 21.19 1.48
C ASN A 149 6.51 20.69 0.07
N PHE A 150 7.33 19.62 -0.02
CA PHE A 150 7.65 18.94 -1.29
C PHE A 150 6.92 17.59 -1.44
N LYS A 151 6.02 17.24 -0.53
CA LYS A 151 5.39 15.92 -0.48
C LYS A 151 4.71 15.53 -1.79
N ASN A 152 4.02 16.48 -2.42
CA ASN A 152 3.17 16.24 -3.58
C ASN A 152 3.80 16.70 -4.92
N VAL A 153 5.11 16.96 -4.96
CA VAL A 153 5.82 17.28 -6.21
C VAL A 153 5.83 16.03 -7.10
N PRO A 154 5.22 16.06 -8.31
CA PRO A 154 5.01 14.85 -9.13
C PRO A 154 6.29 14.07 -9.41
N GLY A 155 7.35 14.71 -9.87
CA GLY A 155 8.61 14.05 -10.17
C GLY A 155 9.27 13.39 -8.96
N LEU A 156 9.13 13.99 -7.76
CA LEU A 156 9.62 13.38 -6.52
C LEU A 156 8.78 12.17 -6.09
N VAL A 157 7.49 12.18 -6.36
CA VAL A 157 6.60 11.04 -6.10
C VAL A 157 6.96 9.88 -7.02
N ILE A 158 7.13 10.14 -8.31
CA ILE A 158 7.51 9.14 -9.32
C ILE A 158 8.88 8.55 -8.98
N ALA A 159 9.90 9.39 -8.70
CA ALA A 159 11.24 8.92 -8.33
C ALA A 159 11.20 8.01 -7.08
N SER A 160 10.45 8.39 -6.06
CA SER A 160 10.28 7.61 -4.83
C SER A 160 9.58 6.25 -5.07
N LEU A 161 8.57 6.20 -5.94
CA LEU A 161 7.89 4.95 -6.29
C LEU A 161 8.82 4.02 -7.07
N LEU A 162 9.48 4.55 -8.11
CA LEU A 162 10.33 3.76 -9.01
C LEU A 162 11.66 3.35 -8.38
N SER A 163 12.25 4.14 -7.48
CA SER A 163 13.52 3.79 -6.83
C SER A 163 13.47 2.44 -6.10
N LYS A 164 12.35 2.14 -5.47
CA LYS A 164 12.12 0.86 -4.80
C LYS A 164 11.99 -0.30 -5.79
N LYS A 165 11.45 -0.05 -6.98
CA LYS A 165 11.31 -1.06 -8.04
C LYS A 165 12.66 -1.36 -8.66
N VAL A 166 13.45 -0.32 -8.94
CA VAL A 166 14.83 -0.47 -9.41
C VAL A 166 15.71 -1.19 -8.38
N ALA A 167 15.58 -0.85 -7.09
CA ALA A 167 16.38 -1.47 -6.03
C ALA A 167 16.15 -2.99 -5.90
N VAL A 168 14.97 -3.49 -6.26
CA VAL A 168 14.63 -4.92 -6.16
C VAL A 168 14.41 -5.57 -7.54
N ASP A 169 14.97 -4.98 -8.59
CA ASP A 169 15.00 -5.50 -9.97
C ASP A 169 13.59 -5.82 -10.53
N ILE A 170 12.60 -4.98 -10.28
CA ILE A 170 11.28 -5.12 -10.90
C ILE A 170 11.34 -4.66 -12.35
N LYS A 171 10.93 -5.54 -13.27
CA LYS A 171 10.88 -5.30 -14.72
C LYS A 171 9.51 -4.89 -15.22
N ASN A 172 8.44 -5.32 -14.52
CA ASN A 172 7.07 -5.06 -14.91
C ASN A 172 6.26 -4.49 -13.74
N VAL A 173 5.50 -3.42 -13.97
CA VAL A 173 4.68 -2.76 -12.95
C VAL A 173 3.28 -2.51 -13.48
N CYS A 174 2.25 -2.93 -12.72
CA CYS A 174 0.92 -2.33 -12.85
C CYS A 174 0.69 -1.39 -11.66
N LEU A 175 0.68 -0.09 -11.88
CA LEU A 175 0.45 0.88 -10.81
C LEU A 175 -1.05 0.98 -10.52
N ASP A 176 -1.48 0.65 -9.29
CA ASP A 176 -2.82 0.96 -8.77
C ASP A 176 -2.89 2.47 -8.48
N VAL A 177 -3.31 3.22 -9.50
CA VAL A 177 -3.40 4.68 -9.49
C VAL A 177 -4.67 5.11 -8.79
N ARG A 178 -4.54 5.57 -7.55
CA ARG A 178 -5.67 6.04 -6.74
C ARG A 178 -5.76 7.55 -6.80
N TYR A 179 -6.73 8.03 -7.56
CA TYR A 179 -7.00 9.45 -7.69
C TYR A 179 -8.13 9.92 -6.78
N SER A 180 -7.99 11.12 -6.22
CA SER A 180 -9.02 11.79 -5.44
C SER A 180 -8.61 13.24 -5.16
N HIS A 181 -9.56 14.06 -4.79
CA HIS A 181 -9.30 15.43 -4.33
C HIS A 181 -8.49 15.50 -3.01
N PHE A 182 -8.21 14.35 -2.40
CA PHE A 182 -7.29 14.24 -1.25
C PHE A 182 -5.81 14.10 -1.66
N GLY A 183 -5.52 14.04 -2.97
CA GLY A 183 -4.16 14.09 -3.49
C GLY A 183 -3.30 12.86 -3.26
N ASN A 184 -3.76 11.68 -3.69
CA ASN A 184 -2.90 10.48 -3.72
C ASN A 184 -1.98 10.48 -4.95
N PHE A 185 -2.59 10.39 -6.16
CA PHE A 185 -1.88 10.44 -7.43
C PHE A 185 -2.78 11.11 -8.47
N GLY A 186 -2.92 12.44 -8.35
CA GLY A 186 -3.87 13.27 -9.08
C GLY A 186 -5.18 13.50 -8.33
N ASN A 187 -5.76 14.69 -8.51
CA ASN A 187 -7.02 15.11 -7.89
C ASN A 187 -8.25 14.67 -8.70
N SER A 188 -8.04 14.35 -9.97
CA SER A 188 -9.04 13.88 -10.93
C SER A 188 -8.46 12.76 -11.79
N LEU A 189 -9.32 12.08 -12.55
CA LEU A 189 -8.89 11.05 -13.49
C LEU A 189 -7.95 11.61 -14.57
N ASP A 190 -8.25 12.79 -15.12
CA ASP A 190 -7.43 13.45 -16.16
C ASP A 190 -6.03 13.78 -15.63
N GLU A 191 -5.95 14.30 -14.40
CA GLU A 191 -4.66 14.58 -13.76
C GLU A 191 -3.89 13.28 -13.46
N ALA A 192 -4.58 12.23 -13.02
CA ALA A 192 -3.99 10.92 -12.78
C ALA A 192 -3.45 10.29 -14.08
N ILE A 193 -4.15 10.42 -15.20
CA ILE A 193 -3.68 9.98 -16.52
C ILE A 193 -2.39 10.72 -16.89
N LYS A 194 -2.38 12.04 -16.79
CA LYS A 194 -1.18 12.85 -17.09
C LYS A 194 0.03 12.46 -16.24
N LEU A 195 -0.17 12.21 -14.94
CA LEU A 195 0.90 11.74 -14.06
C LEU A 195 1.36 10.33 -14.42
N SER A 196 0.45 9.47 -14.85
CA SER A 196 0.75 8.11 -15.30
C SER A 196 1.53 8.11 -16.62
N ASP A 197 1.25 9.02 -17.55
CA ASP A 197 2.04 9.18 -18.77
C ASP A 197 3.48 9.57 -18.45
N ASN A 198 3.69 10.50 -17.54
CA ASN A 198 5.05 10.86 -17.10
C ASN A 198 5.73 9.70 -16.36
N PHE A 199 5.02 8.97 -15.49
CA PHE A 199 5.54 7.76 -14.85
C PHE A 199 5.99 6.73 -15.90
N LYS A 200 5.20 6.53 -16.97
CA LYS A 200 5.50 5.61 -18.07
C LYS A 200 6.78 6.00 -18.79
N LEU A 201 6.97 7.28 -19.10
CA LEU A 201 8.21 7.77 -19.75
C LEU A 201 9.43 7.51 -18.86
N VAL A 202 9.33 7.88 -17.56
CA VAL A 202 10.43 7.67 -16.60
C VAL A 202 10.73 6.18 -16.42
N SER A 203 9.71 5.34 -16.26
CA SER A 203 9.91 3.89 -16.08
C SER A 203 10.57 3.24 -17.30
N SER A 204 10.21 3.67 -18.51
CA SER A 204 10.83 3.21 -19.76
C SER A 204 12.34 3.53 -19.82
N LEU A 205 12.75 4.73 -19.34
CA LEU A 205 14.17 5.09 -19.23
C LEU A 205 14.95 4.25 -18.21
N LEU A 206 14.23 3.57 -17.33
CA LEU A 206 14.77 2.68 -16.30
C LEU A 206 14.69 1.20 -16.70
N GLY A 207 14.16 0.90 -17.89
CA GLY A 207 13.97 -0.48 -18.36
C GLY A 207 12.78 -1.19 -17.72
N ILE A 208 11.82 -0.44 -17.13
CA ILE A 208 10.63 -0.99 -16.49
C ILE A 208 9.44 -0.79 -17.43
N ASN A 209 8.75 -1.90 -17.76
CA ASN A 209 7.46 -1.87 -18.43
C ASN A 209 6.37 -1.52 -17.42
N SER A 210 5.54 -0.50 -17.70
CA SER A 210 4.49 -0.07 -16.77
C SER A 210 3.12 0.03 -17.44
N THR A 211 2.13 -0.48 -16.72
CA THR A 211 0.70 -0.37 -17.00
C THR A 211 -0.01 0.29 -15.81
N PHE A 212 -1.25 0.67 -15.96
CA PHE A 212 -1.99 1.45 -14.96
C PHE A 212 -3.40 0.93 -14.78
N TYR A 213 -3.80 0.81 -13.52
CA TYR A 213 -5.18 0.58 -13.13
C TYR A 213 -5.67 1.80 -12.35
N PHE A 214 -6.76 2.43 -12.79
CA PHE A 214 -7.25 3.68 -12.18
C PHE A 214 -8.37 3.40 -11.20
N SER A 215 -8.15 3.75 -9.93
CA SER A 215 -9.10 3.57 -8.83
C SER A 215 -9.61 4.93 -8.32
N ASP A 216 -10.94 5.12 -8.33
CA ASP A 216 -11.57 6.29 -7.69
C ASP A 216 -11.50 6.17 -6.17
N ASN A 217 -10.53 6.87 -5.57
CA ASN A 217 -10.31 6.84 -4.13
C ASN A 217 -11.19 7.85 -3.35
N THR A 218 -12.20 8.42 -3.99
CA THR A 218 -13.29 9.12 -3.28
C THR A 218 -14.28 8.14 -2.65
N LYS A 219 -14.19 6.84 -2.99
CA LYS A 219 -15.00 5.75 -2.45
C LYS A 219 -14.13 4.77 -1.69
N LEU A 220 -14.73 4.05 -0.76
CA LEU A 220 -14.10 2.86 -0.21
C LEU A 220 -14.13 1.74 -1.25
N LEU A 221 -12.97 1.18 -1.57
CA LEU A 221 -12.86 0.06 -2.53
C LEU A 221 -13.40 -1.25 -1.92
N GLN A 222 -13.33 -1.39 -0.61
CA GLN A 222 -13.84 -2.53 0.15
C GLN A 222 -14.11 -2.10 1.61
N PRO A 223 -14.95 -2.83 2.39
CA PRO A 223 -15.47 -2.33 3.65
C PRO A 223 -14.53 -2.42 4.86
N TYR A 224 -13.46 -3.23 4.82
CA TYR A 224 -12.60 -3.54 5.98
C TYR A 224 -11.40 -2.59 6.04
N ILE A 225 -11.34 -1.74 7.04
CA ILE A 225 -10.28 -0.75 7.23
C ILE A 225 -9.60 -0.99 8.58
N GLY A 226 -8.43 -1.57 8.57
CA GLY A 226 -7.66 -1.93 9.76
C GLY A 226 -6.76 -3.12 9.46
N ARG A 227 -5.82 -3.40 10.35
CA ARG A 227 -4.86 -4.49 10.13
C ARG A 227 -5.51 -5.83 10.41
N GLY A 228 -6.13 -6.01 11.55
CA GLY A 228 -6.91 -7.19 11.88
C GLY A 228 -8.11 -7.37 10.97
N GLU A 229 -8.83 -6.29 10.66
CA GLU A 229 -9.99 -6.28 9.76
C GLU A 229 -9.60 -6.72 8.33
N SER A 230 -8.40 -6.39 7.86
CA SER A 230 -7.94 -6.87 6.54
C SER A 230 -7.68 -8.38 6.52
N LEU A 231 -7.14 -8.95 7.61
CA LEU A 231 -7.00 -10.41 7.73
C LEU A 231 -8.36 -11.10 7.91
N LEU A 232 -9.28 -10.48 8.64
CA LEU A 232 -10.66 -10.94 8.74
C LEU A 232 -11.34 -10.97 7.35
N ALA A 233 -11.18 -9.93 6.55
CA ALA A 233 -11.69 -9.87 5.17
C ALA A 233 -11.17 -11.02 4.30
N ILE A 234 -9.86 -11.29 4.36
CA ILE A 234 -9.23 -12.42 3.65
C ILE A 234 -9.83 -13.75 4.11
N HIS A 235 -9.99 -13.94 5.41
CA HIS A 235 -10.55 -15.16 5.98
C HIS A 235 -12.03 -15.36 5.59
N GLU A 236 -12.83 -14.30 5.62
CA GLU A 236 -14.23 -14.36 5.20
C GLU A 236 -14.37 -14.68 3.71
N TYR A 237 -13.52 -14.12 2.87
CA TYR A 237 -13.45 -14.49 1.46
C TYR A 237 -13.10 -15.97 1.27
N PHE A 238 -12.16 -16.51 2.07
CA PHE A 238 -11.81 -17.94 2.03
C PHE A 238 -12.97 -18.87 2.41
N LEU A 239 -13.80 -18.45 3.35
CA LEU A 239 -14.97 -19.21 3.85
C LEU A 239 -16.26 -18.99 3.02
N ASP A 240 -16.22 -18.30 1.89
CA ASP A 240 -17.41 -17.95 1.10
C ASP A 240 -18.48 -17.15 1.87
N ILE A 241 -18.06 -16.39 2.89
CA ILE A 241 -18.98 -15.49 3.58
C ILE A 241 -19.37 -14.39 2.60
N LYS A 242 -20.68 -14.33 2.29
CA LYS A 242 -21.21 -13.45 1.26
C LYS A 242 -21.03 -11.97 1.62
N ASN A 243 -20.11 -11.32 0.91
CA ASN A 243 -19.91 -9.88 0.95
C ASN A 243 -19.64 -9.37 -0.46
N ASN A 244 -20.68 -8.95 -1.16
CA ASN A 244 -20.58 -8.55 -2.58
C ASN A 244 -19.57 -7.41 -2.81
N TRP A 245 -19.40 -6.51 -1.83
CA TRP A 245 -18.48 -5.39 -1.94
C TRP A 245 -17.01 -5.85 -1.84
N LEU A 246 -16.71 -6.71 -0.84
CA LEU A 246 -15.40 -7.33 -0.70
C LEU A 246 -15.08 -8.21 -1.90
N ASN A 247 -16.02 -9.06 -2.31
CA ASN A 247 -15.83 -9.97 -3.43
C ASN A 247 -15.58 -9.20 -4.74
N HIS A 248 -16.31 -8.11 -4.99
CA HIS A 248 -16.06 -7.26 -6.16
C HIS A 248 -14.61 -6.71 -6.15
N HIS A 249 -14.11 -6.23 -5.02
CA HIS A 249 -12.74 -5.73 -4.93
C HIS A 249 -11.69 -6.82 -5.20
N ILE A 250 -11.89 -8.02 -4.68
CA ILE A 250 -10.96 -9.14 -4.89
C ILE A 250 -11.08 -9.71 -6.30
N GLU A 251 -12.29 -10.04 -6.74
CA GLU A 251 -12.56 -10.79 -7.96
C GLU A 251 -12.59 -9.92 -9.22
N TYR A 252 -12.76 -8.61 -9.05
CA TYR A 252 -12.72 -7.67 -10.16
C TYR A 252 -11.49 -6.78 -10.09
N ASP A 253 -11.35 -5.89 -9.08
CA ASP A 253 -10.26 -4.90 -9.07
C ASP A 253 -8.88 -5.57 -9.00
N CYS A 254 -8.66 -6.49 -8.04
CA CYS A 254 -7.35 -7.12 -7.88
C CYS A 254 -6.98 -8.02 -9.06
N ARG A 255 -7.95 -8.75 -9.62
CA ARG A 255 -7.76 -9.57 -10.81
C ARG A 255 -7.48 -8.72 -12.05
N GLU A 256 -8.22 -7.63 -12.24
CA GLU A 256 -8.05 -6.74 -13.39
C GLU A 256 -6.68 -6.04 -13.39
N MET A 257 -6.15 -5.68 -12.22
CA MET A 257 -4.77 -5.17 -12.11
C MET A 257 -3.76 -6.19 -12.66
N VAL A 258 -3.93 -7.48 -12.33
CA VAL A 258 -3.07 -8.55 -12.85
C VAL A 258 -3.30 -8.75 -14.35
N SER A 259 -4.56 -8.82 -14.80
CA SER A 259 -4.91 -8.97 -16.22
C SER A 259 -4.34 -7.83 -17.07
N THR A 260 -4.37 -6.59 -16.56
CA THR A 260 -3.79 -5.41 -17.23
C THR A 260 -2.28 -5.54 -17.45
N LEU A 261 -1.57 -6.23 -16.56
CA LEU A 261 -0.13 -6.43 -16.69
C LEU A 261 0.22 -7.65 -17.53
N THR A 262 -0.52 -8.74 -17.38
CA THR A 262 -0.22 -10.04 -18.00
C THR A 262 -0.84 -10.21 -19.38
N ASN A 263 -1.86 -9.43 -19.73
CA ASN A 263 -2.77 -9.66 -20.86
C ASN A 263 -3.50 -11.03 -20.78
N HIS A 264 -3.53 -11.66 -19.60
CA HIS A 264 -4.25 -12.90 -19.33
C HIS A 264 -5.43 -12.65 -18.41
N LYS A 265 -6.57 -13.26 -18.74
CA LYS A 265 -7.76 -13.20 -17.91
C LYS A 265 -7.89 -14.52 -17.14
N ILE A 266 -7.80 -14.42 -15.82
CA ILE A 266 -7.96 -15.56 -14.91
C ILE A 266 -9.45 -15.84 -14.72
N ASP A 267 -9.86 -17.08 -14.81
CA ASP A 267 -11.26 -17.48 -14.59
C ASP A 267 -11.61 -17.42 -13.10
N LEU A 268 -12.83 -16.95 -12.79
CA LEU A 268 -13.29 -16.79 -11.40
C LEU A 268 -13.27 -18.08 -10.59
N PRO A 269 -13.66 -19.26 -11.11
CA PRO A 269 -13.61 -20.49 -10.34
C PRO A 269 -12.21 -20.87 -9.85
N GLU A 270 -11.17 -20.52 -10.61
CA GLU A 270 -9.78 -20.82 -10.25
C GLU A 270 -9.18 -19.78 -9.33
N LEU A 271 -9.61 -18.52 -9.44
CA LEU A 271 -9.04 -17.39 -8.74
C LEU A 271 -8.95 -17.61 -7.23
N LYS A 272 -10.04 -18.05 -6.61
CA LYS A 272 -10.09 -18.26 -5.16
C LYS A 272 -9.13 -19.35 -4.71
N SER A 273 -9.06 -20.47 -5.42
CA SER A 273 -8.13 -21.55 -5.08
C SER A 273 -6.68 -21.12 -5.21
N ILE A 274 -6.35 -20.30 -6.22
CA ILE A 274 -5.04 -19.69 -6.40
C ILE A 274 -4.71 -18.79 -5.21
N ILE A 275 -5.62 -17.89 -4.82
CA ILE A 275 -5.38 -16.96 -3.70
C ILE A 275 -5.16 -17.72 -2.39
N ILE A 276 -6.01 -18.71 -2.07
CA ILE A 276 -5.89 -19.51 -0.83
C ILE A 276 -4.55 -20.25 -0.80
N LYS A 277 -4.23 -20.99 -1.87
CA LYS A 277 -2.97 -21.75 -1.99
C LYS A 277 -1.78 -20.83 -1.79
N ASN A 278 -1.74 -19.73 -2.53
CA ASN A 278 -0.59 -18.83 -2.56
C ASN A 278 -0.44 -18.01 -1.28
N PHE A 279 -1.55 -17.67 -0.62
CA PHE A 279 -1.52 -17.05 0.70
C PHE A 279 -0.92 -18.00 1.75
N THR A 280 -1.41 -19.25 1.80
CA THR A 280 -0.90 -20.27 2.71
C THR A 280 0.60 -20.50 2.49
N GLU A 281 1.01 -20.72 1.25
CA GLU A 281 2.42 -20.94 0.89
C GLU A 281 3.31 -19.74 1.29
N ASN A 282 2.84 -18.51 1.07
CA ASN A 282 3.59 -17.30 1.42
C ASN A 282 3.76 -17.17 2.94
N ILE A 283 2.67 -17.30 3.72
CA ILE A 283 2.77 -17.16 5.18
C ILE A 283 3.67 -18.22 5.80
N GLU A 284 3.61 -19.48 5.33
CA GLU A 284 4.44 -20.56 5.82
C GLU A 284 5.91 -20.40 5.43
N CYS A 285 6.16 -19.99 4.17
CA CYS A 285 7.53 -19.80 3.69
C CYS A 285 8.23 -18.63 4.39
N GLN A 286 7.47 -17.62 4.84
CA GLN A 286 8.00 -16.49 5.60
C GLN A 286 7.91 -16.68 7.13
N GLY A 287 7.73 -17.90 7.62
CA GLY A 287 7.84 -18.26 9.04
C GLY A 287 6.55 -18.15 9.85
N GLY A 288 5.45 -17.73 9.26
CA GLY A 288 4.12 -17.78 9.86
C GLY A 288 3.47 -19.16 9.71
N SER A 289 2.19 -19.27 9.99
CA SER A 289 1.39 -20.49 9.78
C SER A 289 -0.08 -20.16 9.60
N VAL A 290 -0.87 -21.07 9.01
CA VAL A 290 -2.32 -20.96 8.94
C VAL A 290 -2.91 -20.77 10.35
N GLY A 291 -2.43 -21.55 11.34
CA GLY A 291 -2.91 -21.40 12.72
C GLY A 291 -2.58 -20.05 13.36
N SER A 292 -1.45 -19.41 13.01
CA SER A 292 -1.15 -18.04 13.48
C SER A 292 -2.02 -16.99 12.79
N PHE A 293 -2.34 -17.18 11.52
CA PHE A 293 -3.32 -16.34 10.81
C PHE A 293 -4.72 -16.45 11.45
N GLU A 294 -5.22 -17.69 11.68
CA GLU A 294 -6.52 -17.92 12.32
C GLU A 294 -6.61 -17.32 13.72
N LYS A 295 -5.51 -17.37 14.50
CA LYS A 295 -5.45 -16.72 15.83
C LYS A 295 -5.65 -15.21 15.75
N VAL A 296 -5.08 -14.53 14.76
CA VAL A 296 -5.29 -13.09 14.58
C VAL A 296 -6.73 -12.80 14.18
N VAL A 297 -7.30 -13.59 13.27
CA VAL A 297 -8.71 -13.49 12.87
C VAL A 297 -9.62 -13.67 14.08
N GLN A 298 -9.38 -14.72 14.89
CA GLN A 298 -10.18 -14.98 16.09
C GLN A 298 -10.06 -13.84 17.11
N LYS A 299 -8.84 -13.36 17.37
CA LYS A 299 -8.60 -12.18 18.23
C LYS A 299 -9.38 -10.95 17.76
N THR A 300 -9.44 -10.73 16.45
CA THR A 300 -10.20 -9.59 15.87
C THR A 300 -11.69 -9.78 16.07
N LYS A 301 -12.21 -11.00 15.88
CA LYS A 301 -13.63 -11.35 16.12
C LYS A 301 -14.02 -11.25 17.60
N ASP A 302 -13.15 -11.65 18.50
CA ASP A 302 -13.40 -11.64 19.96
C ASP A 302 -13.22 -10.24 20.58
N SER A 303 -12.72 -9.28 19.83
CA SER A 303 -12.56 -7.91 20.29
C SER A 303 -13.94 -7.26 20.50
N HIS A 304 -14.04 -6.34 21.46
CA HIS A 304 -15.26 -5.58 21.66
C HIS A 304 -15.57 -4.71 20.43
N ILE A 305 -16.74 -4.90 19.86
CA ILE A 305 -17.22 -4.19 18.66
C ILE A 305 -18.25 -3.16 19.07
N TYR A 306 -18.07 -1.93 18.63
CA TYR A 306 -19.00 -0.82 18.77
C TYR A 306 -19.70 -0.57 17.43
N GLU A 307 -20.93 -0.06 17.48
CA GLU A 307 -21.68 0.36 16.30
C GLU A 307 -21.72 1.90 16.23
N PHE A 308 -21.60 2.42 15.02
CA PHE A 308 -21.87 3.82 14.72
C PHE A 308 -23.12 3.93 13.85
N SER A 309 -24.18 4.52 14.43
CA SER A 309 -25.47 4.72 13.76
C SER A 309 -25.71 6.19 13.42
N ALA A 310 -26.39 6.44 12.32
CA ALA A 310 -26.72 7.76 11.81
C ALA A 310 -27.63 8.57 12.76
N LYS A 311 -27.26 9.80 13.08
CA LYS A 311 -28.07 10.70 13.94
C LYS A 311 -29.25 11.35 13.21
N LYS A 312 -29.21 11.39 11.89
CA LYS A 312 -30.26 11.93 10.98
C LYS A 312 -30.30 11.13 9.68
N SER A 313 -31.38 11.27 8.93
CA SER A 313 -31.47 10.75 7.57
C SER A 313 -30.75 11.69 6.59
N GLY A 314 -30.18 11.13 5.52
CA GLY A 314 -29.49 11.91 4.47
C GLY A 314 -28.58 11.07 3.60
N ILE A 315 -27.64 11.70 2.91
CA ILE A 315 -26.65 11.04 2.05
C ILE A 315 -25.32 10.91 2.80
N LEU A 316 -24.78 9.70 2.83
CA LEU A 316 -23.49 9.43 3.47
C LEU A 316 -22.31 10.02 2.68
N ARG A 317 -21.49 10.81 3.37
CA ARG A 317 -20.15 11.20 2.93
C ARG A 317 -19.11 10.79 3.95
N ILE A 318 -17.97 10.32 3.48
CA ILE A 318 -16.85 9.89 4.32
C ILE A 318 -15.65 10.75 3.95
N ASP A 319 -15.10 11.49 4.91
CA ASP A 319 -13.82 12.17 4.75
C ASP A 319 -12.69 11.13 4.89
N MET A 320 -12.27 10.61 3.74
CA MET A 320 -11.28 9.54 3.62
C MET A 320 -9.91 9.94 4.19
N MET A 321 -9.52 11.22 4.04
CA MET A 321 -8.24 11.71 4.55
C MET A 321 -8.29 11.76 6.08
N LYS A 322 -9.33 12.33 6.64
CA LYS A 322 -9.49 12.45 8.09
C LYS A 322 -9.62 11.09 8.76
N MET A 323 -10.38 10.17 8.16
CA MET A 323 -10.46 8.78 8.61
C MET A 323 -9.06 8.13 8.65
N ARG A 324 -8.32 8.23 7.55
CA ARG A 324 -6.95 7.73 7.46
C ARG A 324 -6.04 8.32 8.54
N ASP A 325 -6.07 9.63 8.71
CA ASP A 325 -5.21 10.35 9.66
C ASP A 325 -5.56 10.02 11.12
N THR A 326 -6.86 9.81 11.41
CA THR A 326 -7.33 9.33 12.73
C THR A 326 -6.74 7.96 13.07
N ILE A 327 -6.84 6.99 12.14
CA ILE A 327 -6.30 5.64 12.34
C ILE A 327 -4.77 5.69 12.52
N VAL A 328 -4.05 6.41 11.63
CA VAL A 328 -2.60 6.56 11.72
C VAL A 328 -2.18 7.19 13.05
N LYS A 329 -2.90 8.19 13.53
CA LYS A 329 -2.61 8.86 14.80
C LYS A 329 -2.70 7.91 15.98
N ILE A 330 -3.76 7.11 16.05
CA ILE A 330 -3.91 6.10 17.11
C ILE A 330 -2.81 5.03 17.00
N GLN A 331 -2.55 4.50 15.81
CA GLN A 331 -1.50 3.51 15.59
C GLN A 331 -0.12 4.07 15.98
N SER A 332 0.19 5.33 15.65
CA SER A 332 1.46 5.98 16.01
C SER A 332 1.64 6.09 17.54
N LYS A 333 0.59 6.43 18.28
CA LYS A 333 0.60 6.46 19.75
C LYS A 333 1.09 5.14 20.38
N TYR A 334 0.73 4.01 19.79
CA TYR A 334 1.14 2.68 20.28
C TYR A 334 2.51 2.27 19.74
N ARG A 335 2.90 2.73 18.55
CA ARG A 335 4.24 2.55 18.03
C ARG A 335 5.28 3.27 18.92
N ASP A 336 5.00 4.48 19.35
CA ASP A 336 5.86 5.25 20.26
C ASP A 336 6.01 4.59 21.64
N LYS A 337 5.09 3.66 22.00
CA LYS A 337 5.18 2.82 23.18
C LYS A 337 5.92 1.49 22.96
N GLY A 338 6.59 1.31 21.82
CA GLY A 338 7.42 0.16 21.51
C GLY A 338 6.72 -0.97 20.72
N HIS A 339 5.48 -0.78 20.28
CA HIS A 339 4.81 -1.74 19.39
C HIS A 339 5.16 -1.44 17.94
N GLU A 340 5.99 -2.26 17.31
CA GLU A 340 6.45 -2.02 15.93
C GLU A 340 5.27 -1.97 14.93
N PHE A 341 4.31 -2.89 15.05
CA PHE A 341 3.12 -2.98 14.20
C PHE A 341 1.83 -3.01 15.02
N PRO A 342 1.44 -1.90 15.69
CA PRO A 342 0.27 -1.90 16.56
C PRO A 342 -1.03 -2.02 15.76
N ASP A 343 -2.00 -2.75 16.31
CA ASP A 343 -3.36 -2.89 15.77
C ASP A 343 -4.41 -2.48 16.81
N PRO A 344 -4.46 -1.19 17.20
CA PRO A 344 -5.33 -0.70 18.26
C PRO A 344 -6.76 -0.41 17.81
N CYS A 345 -7.03 -0.33 16.52
CA CYS A 345 -8.34 0.05 15.98
C CYS A 345 -8.55 -0.45 14.55
N GLY A 346 -9.82 -0.59 14.19
CA GLY A 346 -10.27 -0.89 12.83
C GLY A 346 -11.76 -0.61 12.64
N LEU A 347 -12.21 -0.60 11.38
CA LEU A 347 -13.54 -0.25 10.93
C LEU A 347 -14.05 -1.30 9.94
N ILE A 348 -15.34 -1.62 10.02
CA ILE A 348 -16.03 -2.39 8.98
C ILE A 348 -17.26 -1.59 8.57
N PHE A 349 -17.26 -1.08 7.34
CA PHE A 349 -18.35 -0.30 6.80
C PHE A 349 -19.52 -1.19 6.36
N LEU A 350 -20.73 -0.80 6.74
CA LEU A 350 -21.98 -1.42 6.32
C LEU A 350 -22.60 -0.66 5.14
N LYS A 351 -22.17 0.60 4.95
CA LYS A 351 -22.66 1.53 3.94
C LYS A 351 -21.51 2.21 3.22
N ASN A 352 -21.67 2.45 1.92
CA ASN A 352 -20.67 3.13 1.12
C ASN A 352 -21.00 4.61 0.90
N GLN A 353 -20.04 5.34 0.41
CA GLN A 353 -20.15 6.74 -0.01
C GLN A 353 -21.36 6.93 -0.96
N LYS A 354 -22.11 8.03 -0.76
CA LYS A 354 -23.29 8.42 -1.52
C LYS A 354 -24.54 7.54 -1.35
N GLU A 355 -24.54 6.58 -0.43
CA GLU A 355 -25.76 5.85 -0.08
C GLU A 355 -26.72 6.74 0.74
N ASN A 356 -28.02 6.51 0.54
CA ASN A 356 -29.06 7.10 1.38
C ASN A 356 -29.10 6.35 2.72
N ILE A 357 -29.04 7.08 3.82
CA ILE A 357 -29.04 6.56 5.17
C ILE A 357 -30.26 7.07 5.91
N SER A 358 -30.94 6.19 6.61
CA SER A 358 -32.05 6.55 7.51
C SER A 358 -31.51 6.90 8.89
N LYS A 359 -32.27 7.73 9.63
CA LYS A 359 -31.94 7.99 11.05
C LYS A 359 -31.93 6.68 11.84
N ASN A 360 -30.92 6.51 12.69
CA ASN A 360 -30.65 5.32 13.51
C ASN A 360 -30.20 4.09 12.69
N GLU A 361 -29.94 4.23 11.40
CA GLU A 361 -29.36 3.14 10.59
C GLU A 361 -27.88 2.99 10.90
N ALA A 362 -27.41 1.74 11.06
CA ALA A 362 -26.00 1.42 11.27
C ALA A 362 -25.18 1.73 10.00
N VAL A 363 -24.13 2.52 10.13
CA VAL A 363 -23.24 2.94 9.03
C VAL A 363 -21.99 2.09 9.00
N LEU A 364 -21.43 1.79 10.16
CA LEU A 364 -20.25 0.96 10.32
C LEU A 364 -20.19 0.35 11.71
N THR A 365 -19.41 -0.69 11.85
CA THR A 365 -18.91 -1.18 13.14
C THR A 365 -17.43 -0.86 13.30
N PHE A 366 -16.98 -0.73 14.54
CA PHE A 366 -15.58 -0.41 14.79
C PHE A 366 -15.05 -1.08 16.07
N ARG A 367 -13.77 -1.34 16.05
CA ARG A 367 -12.98 -1.83 17.17
C ARG A 367 -11.97 -0.74 17.54
N VAL A 368 -11.82 -0.49 18.83
CA VAL A 368 -10.78 0.42 19.35
C VAL A 368 -10.45 0.04 20.78
N LEU A 369 -9.22 0.27 21.22
CA LEU A 369 -8.85 0.07 22.62
C LEU A 369 -9.59 1.07 23.52
N GLU A 370 -10.00 0.62 24.69
CA GLU A 370 -10.85 1.38 25.63
C GLU A 370 -10.31 2.79 25.92
N ASN A 371 -9.00 2.92 26.09
CA ASN A 371 -8.34 4.21 26.35
C ASN A 371 -8.45 5.23 25.20
N ASP A 372 -8.87 4.82 24.02
CA ASP A 372 -9.02 5.67 22.84
C ASP A 372 -10.49 5.79 22.39
N LEU A 373 -11.44 5.15 23.09
CA LEU A 373 -12.83 5.03 22.67
C LEU A 373 -13.49 6.40 22.47
N GLU A 374 -13.42 7.28 23.46
CA GLU A 374 -14.08 8.60 23.38
C GLU A 374 -13.45 9.46 22.28
N TYR A 375 -12.11 9.47 22.19
CA TYR A 375 -11.42 10.16 21.10
C TYR A 375 -11.86 9.62 19.73
N PHE A 376 -11.96 8.30 19.58
CA PHE A 376 -12.34 7.68 18.31
C PHE A 376 -13.79 7.99 17.93
N LYS A 377 -14.73 7.96 18.89
CA LYS A 377 -16.13 8.37 18.68
C LYS A 377 -16.25 9.82 18.22
N ASP A 378 -15.48 10.72 18.81
CA ASP A 378 -15.44 12.13 18.42
C ASP A 378 -14.93 12.31 16.99
N GLU A 379 -13.89 11.57 16.61
CA GLU A 379 -13.34 11.61 15.25
C GLU A 379 -14.31 10.97 14.24
N LEU A 380 -15.02 9.87 14.59
CA LEU A 380 -16.07 9.28 13.75
C LEU A 380 -17.12 10.33 13.35
N ASN A 381 -17.59 11.14 14.31
CA ASN A 381 -18.55 12.22 14.03
C ASN A 381 -18.01 13.32 13.12
N LYS A 382 -16.68 13.40 12.92
CA LYS A 382 -16.03 14.40 12.06
C LYS A 382 -15.76 13.89 10.65
N PHE A 383 -15.53 12.59 10.47
CA PHE A 383 -15.27 12.05 9.13
C PHE A 383 -16.46 11.28 8.53
N ILE A 384 -17.47 10.90 9.35
CA ILE A 384 -18.76 10.40 8.87
C ILE A 384 -19.74 11.58 8.82
N ILE A 385 -20.09 12.02 7.63
CA ILE A 385 -20.96 13.17 7.39
C ILE A 385 -22.23 12.66 6.71
N ILE A 386 -23.39 13.05 7.23
CA ILE A 386 -24.69 12.74 6.63
C ILE A 386 -25.32 14.09 6.30
N ASP A 387 -25.51 14.38 5.00
CA ASP A 387 -26.08 15.65 4.52
C ASP A 387 -27.56 15.55 4.21
#